data_8ed9f3f6304fc56ec417635f0497c02a
#
_entry.id   8ed9f3f6304fc56ec417635f0497c02a
#
_cell.length_a   1.000
_cell.length_b   1.000
_cell.length_c   1.000
_cell.angle_alpha   90.00
_cell.angle_beta   90.00
_cell.angle_gamma   90.00
#
_symmetry.space_group_name_H-M   'P 1'
#
loop_
_entity.id
_entity.type
_entity.pdbx_description
1 polymer ?
#
loop_
_entity_poly.entity_id
_entity_poly.type
_entity_poly.pdbx_seq_one_letter_code
_entity_poly.pdbx_strand_id
1 'polypeptide(L)'
;MNRALFTVMLAAAVAAPAAVSAQTRAYGINDIIKNLQSLPVYEANARFTVSMPQLANDVIYDVSLLQQSTAAEDPLSCNAYLIEWQADESDGNNSAPKGFAAYCDGHHFRFGGERLQEYHLQYDSIPFRPDIIGSRSEGVHRTPQFFALLPQAIAEELRSICADSSYRAVFRPDTIISGRHVSAIDAVMTRNGAVAMEAEYVFDPATSLPLRVSLENNPGSISEQTVITEYRASSTPDSTAPITEQWLVSRFPSEFERYRQSSFSLENLSGQHLPAFSLPTTTGERYSRRGTDRFPRPTIVALLEAGGNFTPATVEALRDAAARLTFDADIIWAFTDNLTDPIEEIIPSILPGEHLLKSARSLARDCGASAFPIVILTGSDGIVKNVIIGYNNDLASDVIQKMTIMD
;
A
#
# COMPACT_ATOMS: atom_id res chain seq x y z
N MET A 1 -6.43 100.16 -29.42
CA MET A 1 -7.15 99.58 -28.29
C MET A 1 -8.01 98.43 -28.81
N ASN A 2 -7.50 97.26 -28.89
CA ASN A 2 -8.26 96.08 -29.33
C ASN A 2 -8.01 94.95 -28.31
N ARG A 3 -9.04 94.57 -27.61
CA ARG A 3 -9.06 93.37 -26.75
C ARG A 3 -9.39 92.15 -27.60
N ALA A 4 -8.49 91.21 -27.67
CA ALA A 4 -8.73 89.93 -28.24
C ALA A 4 -9.23 88.95 -27.14
N LEU A 5 -10.44 88.40 -27.31
CA LEU A 5 -10.98 87.35 -26.50
C LEU A 5 -10.34 86.00 -26.96
N PHE A 6 -9.68 85.31 -26.06
CA PHE A 6 -9.28 83.91 -26.26
C PHE A 6 -10.42 83.04 -25.73
N THR A 7 -11.05 82.26 -26.64
CA THR A 7 -12.02 81.23 -26.30
C THR A 7 -11.23 79.90 -26.13
N VAL A 8 -11.21 79.38 -24.88
CA VAL A 8 -10.62 78.07 -24.60
C VAL A 8 -11.71 77.02 -24.82
N MET A 9 -11.57 76.19 -25.87
CA MET A 9 -12.38 75.00 -26.03
C MET A 9 -11.86 73.90 -25.12
N LEU A 10 -12.63 73.46 -24.13
CA LEU A 10 -12.39 72.31 -23.27
C LEU A 10 -12.95 71.08 -23.96
N ALA A 11 -12.04 70.24 -24.54
CA ALA A 11 -12.41 68.93 -25.10
C ALA A 11 -12.56 67.91 -23.95
N ALA A 12 -13.79 67.55 -23.61
CA ALA A 12 -14.06 66.43 -22.69
C ALA A 12 -13.80 65.11 -23.39
N ALA A 13 -12.73 64.44 -23.05
CA ALA A 13 -12.45 63.06 -23.46
C ALA A 13 -13.35 62.13 -22.65
N VAL A 14 -14.38 61.58 -23.24
CA VAL A 14 -15.20 60.47 -22.66
C VAL A 14 -14.37 59.20 -22.75
N ALA A 15 -13.78 58.82 -21.61
CA ALA A 15 -13.17 57.49 -21.45
C ALA A 15 -14.29 56.44 -21.37
N ALA A 16 -14.46 55.66 -22.42
CA ALA A 16 -15.30 54.46 -22.40
C ALA A 16 -14.68 53.45 -21.41
N PRO A 17 -15.46 52.86 -20.49
CA PRO A 17 -14.94 51.79 -19.64
C PRO A 17 -14.62 50.58 -20.53
N ALA A 18 -13.35 50.18 -20.55
CA ALA A 18 -12.96 48.90 -21.10
C ALA A 18 -13.63 47.81 -20.25
N ALA A 19 -14.65 47.18 -20.83
CA ALA A 19 -15.23 45.98 -20.28
C ALA A 19 -14.13 44.90 -20.29
N VAL A 20 -13.48 44.70 -19.15
CA VAL A 20 -12.67 43.48 -18.90
C VAL A 20 -13.66 42.34 -18.89
N SER A 21 -13.84 41.69 -20.01
CA SER A 21 -14.50 40.38 -20.06
C SER A 21 -13.59 39.41 -19.28
N ALA A 22 -13.93 39.19 -18.01
CA ALA A 22 -13.43 38.02 -17.31
C ALA A 22 -13.88 36.81 -18.13
N GLN A 23 -12.96 36.24 -18.91
CA GLN A 23 -13.18 34.92 -19.48
C GLN A 23 -13.36 33.98 -18.30
N THR A 24 -14.59 33.63 -18.02
CA THR A 24 -14.93 32.57 -17.08
C THR A 24 -14.28 31.30 -17.64
N ARG A 25 -13.16 30.88 -17.07
CA ARG A 25 -12.48 29.65 -17.43
C ARG A 25 -13.52 28.52 -17.30
N ALA A 26 -13.78 27.83 -18.38
CA ALA A 26 -14.71 26.71 -18.37
C ALA A 26 -14.20 25.67 -17.36
N TYR A 27 -15.09 25.22 -16.46
CA TYR A 27 -14.81 24.13 -15.52
C TYR A 27 -14.45 22.87 -16.32
N GLY A 28 -13.39 22.16 -15.89
CA GLY A 28 -12.85 21.03 -16.63
C GLY A 28 -12.22 19.96 -15.74
N ILE A 29 -11.64 18.92 -16.35
CA ILE A 29 -11.01 17.81 -15.63
C ILE A 29 -9.96 18.31 -14.64
N ASN A 30 -9.14 19.29 -15.01
CA ASN A 30 -8.11 19.86 -14.13
C ASN A 30 -8.70 20.55 -12.87
N ASP A 31 -9.92 21.05 -12.95
CA ASP A 31 -10.55 21.65 -11.78
C ASP A 31 -11.04 20.56 -10.82
N ILE A 32 -11.55 19.43 -11.33
CA ILE A 32 -11.86 18.25 -10.52
C ILE A 32 -10.59 17.72 -9.84
N ILE A 33 -9.51 17.51 -10.58
CA ILE A 33 -8.21 17.05 -10.04
C ILE A 33 -7.76 17.97 -8.91
N LYS A 34 -7.77 19.30 -9.14
CA LYS A 34 -7.36 20.26 -8.14
C LYS A 34 -8.24 20.22 -6.90
N ASN A 35 -9.57 20.12 -7.08
CA ASN A 35 -10.51 20.07 -5.96
C ASN A 35 -10.27 18.80 -5.11
N LEU A 36 -10.14 17.63 -5.73
CA LEU A 36 -9.86 16.37 -5.04
C LEU A 36 -8.54 16.40 -4.26
N GLN A 37 -7.51 17.05 -4.79
CA GLN A 37 -6.21 17.19 -4.13
C GLN A 37 -6.20 18.20 -2.98
N SER A 38 -7.11 19.16 -3.01
CA SER A 38 -7.18 20.24 -2.00
C SER A 38 -8.12 19.93 -0.83
N LEU A 39 -8.71 18.74 -0.78
CA LEU A 39 -9.61 18.34 0.30
C LEU A 39 -8.86 18.25 1.64
N PRO A 40 -9.20 19.05 2.65
CA PRO A 40 -8.55 18.96 3.96
C PRO A 40 -8.93 17.67 4.69
N VAL A 41 -10.18 17.27 4.57
CA VAL A 41 -10.74 16.04 5.12
C VAL A 41 -11.74 15.46 4.14
N TYR A 42 -11.75 14.14 4.01
CA TYR A 42 -12.73 13.40 3.22
C TYR A 42 -13.16 12.14 3.95
N GLU A 43 -14.47 11.94 4.04
CA GLU A 43 -15.09 10.71 4.54
C GLU A 43 -16.07 10.15 3.51
N ALA A 44 -16.08 8.84 3.33
CA ALA A 44 -17.08 8.17 2.51
C ALA A 44 -17.32 6.73 2.94
N ASN A 45 -18.51 6.23 2.60
CA ASN A 45 -18.81 4.81 2.54
C ASN A 45 -19.05 4.44 1.09
N ALA A 46 -18.39 3.41 0.61
CA ALA A 46 -18.49 2.94 -0.75
C ALA A 46 -18.83 1.45 -0.82
N ARG A 47 -19.58 1.07 -1.85
CA ARG A 47 -19.74 -0.33 -2.25
C ARG A 47 -18.84 -0.59 -3.45
N PHE A 48 -17.95 -1.54 -3.30
CA PHE A 48 -17.01 -1.96 -4.32
C PHE A 48 -17.44 -3.33 -4.85
N THR A 49 -17.68 -3.43 -6.15
CA THR A 49 -18.16 -4.65 -6.80
C THR A 49 -17.21 -5.02 -7.93
N VAL A 50 -16.80 -6.28 -7.99
CA VAL A 50 -16.03 -6.85 -9.08
C VAL A 50 -16.83 -7.98 -9.72
N SER A 51 -17.12 -7.84 -11.01
CA SER A 51 -17.79 -8.83 -11.84
C SER A 51 -16.82 -9.38 -12.88
N MET A 52 -16.78 -10.69 -13.02
CA MET A 52 -15.97 -11.39 -14.03
C MET A 52 -16.80 -12.53 -14.64
N PRO A 53 -16.77 -12.75 -15.99
CA PRO A 53 -17.53 -13.80 -16.64
C PRO A 53 -17.25 -15.22 -16.11
N GLN A 54 -16.06 -15.46 -15.54
CA GLN A 54 -15.69 -16.76 -15.01
C GLN A 54 -16.21 -17.01 -13.59
N LEU A 55 -16.67 -16.00 -12.87
CA LEU A 55 -17.21 -16.13 -11.52
C LEU A 55 -18.72 -16.29 -11.58
N ALA A 56 -19.23 -17.19 -10.71
CA ALA A 56 -20.68 -17.40 -10.59
C ALA A 56 -21.37 -16.21 -9.90
N ASN A 57 -20.66 -15.51 -9.01
CA ASN A 57 -21.16 -14.39 -8.24
C ASN A 57 -20.15 -13.24 -8.29
N ASP A 58 -20.64 -12.02 -8.13
CA ASP A 58 -19.83 -10.83 -7.97
C ASP A 58 -19.09 -10.86 -6.62
N VAL A 59 -17.88 -10.31 -6.61
CA VAL A 59 -17.14 -10.08 -5.35
C VAL A 59 -17.46 -8.67 -4.86
N ILE A 60 -18.06 -8.58 -3.68
CA ILE A 60 -18.58 -7.32 -3.14
C ILE A 60 -17.93 -6.99 -1.80
N TYR A 61 -17.54 -5.73 -1.62
CA TYR A 61 -17.04 -5.18 -0.37
C TYR A 61 -17.77 -3.89 -0.02
N ASP A 62 -18.12 -3.74 1.26
CA ASP A 62 -18.43 -2.45 1.83
C ASP A 62 -17.14 -1.84 2.38
N VAL A 63 -16.83 -0.60 1.98
CA VAL A 63 -15.57 0.07 2.26
C VAL A 63 -15.84 1.42 2.91
N SER A 64 -15.21 1.68 4.05
CA SER A 64 -15.20 3.00 4.70
C SER A 64 -13.87 3.67 4.44
N LEU A 65 -13.93 4.94 4.05
CA LEU A 65 -12.78 5.75 3.65
C LEU A 65 -12.70 6.99 4.55
N LEU A 66 -11.53 7.25 5.08
CA LEU A 66 -11.17 8.51 5.73
C LEU A 66 -9.82 8.96 5.19
N GLN A 67 -9.72 10.21 4.73
CA GLN A 67 -8.49 10.85 4.29
C GLN A 67 -8.38 12.22 4.93
N GLN A 68 -7.18 12.61 5.34
CA GLN A 68 -6.87 13.93 5.90
C GLN A 68 -5.59 14.46 5.31
N SER A 69 -5.52 15.73 4.98
CA SER A 69 -4.26 16.38 4.61
C SER A 69 -3.30 16.35 5.80
N THR A 70 -2.06 15.91 5.55
CA THR A 70 -0.98 15.97 6.54
C THR A 70 -0.34 17.36 6.55
N ALA A 71 0.42 17.65 7.61
CA ALA A 71 1.31 18.80 7.60
C ALA A 71 2.34 18.65 6.46
N ALA A 72 2.80 19.77 5.90
CA ALA A 72 3.67 19.83 4.72
C ALA A 72 5.03 19.12 4.86
N GLU A 73 5.31 18.49 5.98
CA GLU A 73 6.60 17.87 6.33
C GLU A 73 6.59 16.33 6.24
N ASP A 74 5.45 15.69 5.92
CA ASP A 74 5.43 14.23 5.73
C ASP A 74 6.22 13.86 4.46
N PRO A 75 7.31 13.07 4.59
CA PRO A 75 8.19 12.79 3.46
C PRO A 75 7.60 11.83 2.43
N LEU A 76 6.52 11.10 2.76
CA LEU A 76 5.96 10.05 1.91
C LEU A 76 4.61 10.40 1.33
N SER A 77 3.78 11.15 2.03
CA SER A 77 2.41 11.44 1.60
C SER A 77 1.95 12.80 2.11
N CYS A 78 1.24 13.52 1.25
CA CYS A 78 0.53 14.73 1.66
C CYS A 78 -0.79 14.43 2.38
N ASN A 79 -1.15 13.17 2.55
CA ASN A 79 -2.39 12.75 3.21
C ASN A 79 -2.18 11.54 4.11
N ALA A 80 -2.75 11.61 5.32
CA ALA A 80 -3.01 10.45 6.14
C ALA A 80 -4.34 9.83 5.73
N TYR A 81 -4.50 8.51 5.89
CA TYR A 81 -5.75 7.83 5.57
C TYR A 81 -6.00 6.60 6.44
N LEU A 82 -7.27 6.24 6.52
CA LEU A 82 -7.76 4.94 6.98
C LEU A 82 -8.77 4.42 5.96
N ILE A 83 -8.56 3.18 5.53
CA ILE A 83 -9.45 2.42 4.66
C ILE A 83 -9.83 1.16 5.43
N GLU A 84 -11.13 0.98 5.73
CA GLU A 84 -11.66 -0.23 6.35
C GLU A 84 -12.53 -0.95 5.34
N TRP A 85 -12.50 -2.27 5.31
CA TRP A 85 -13.33 -3.06 4.41
C TRP A 85 -13.87 -4.31 5.06
N GLN A 86 -15.02 -4.72 4.56
CA GLN A 86 -15.66 -6.00 4.88
C GLN A 86 -16.29 -6.57 3.62
N ALA A 87 -16.06 -7.84 3.34
CA ALA A 87 -16.76 -8.52 2.25
C ALA A 87 -18.26 -8.68 2.58
N ASP A 88 -19.12 -8.61 1.56
CA ASP A 88 -20.55 -8.82 1.71
C ASP A 88 -20.82 -10.30 2.07
N GLU A 89 -21.59 -10.51 3.14
CA GLU A 89 -21.92 -11.85 3.70
C GLU A 89 -23.01 -12.59 2.92
N SER A 90 -23.36 -12.15 1.71
CA SER A 90 -24.49 -12.71 0.94
C SER A 90 -24.42 -14.23 0.70
N ASP A 91 -23.25 -14.86 0.91
CA ASP A 91 -23.05 -16.32 0.74
C ASP A 91 -23.11 -17.14 2.03
N GLY A 92 -23.54 -16.56 3.16
CA GLY A 92 -23.79 -17.30 4.41
C GLY A 92 -22.54 -17.80 5.14
N ASN A 93 -21.35 -17.33 4.77
CA ASN A 93 -20.12 -17.70 5.45
C ASN A 93 -19.81 -16.68 6.55
N ASN A 94 -19.97 -17.09 7.80
CA ASN A 94 -19.81 -16.27 9.03
C ASN A 94 -18.38 -15.71 9.23
N SER A 95 -17.50 -15.82 8.26
CA SER A 95 -16.09 -15.36 8.29
C SER A 95 -15.77 -14.52 7.09
N ALA A 96 -16.63 -13.56 6.72
CA ALA A 96 -16.34 -12.63 5.63
C ALA A 96 -15.01 -11.91 5.87
N PRO A 97 -14.10 -11.87 4.87
CA PRO A 97 -12.83 -11.19 5.02
C PRO A 97 -13.03 -9.72 5.36
N LYS A 98 -12.43 -9.29 6.45
CA LYS A 98 -12.40 -7.89 6.88
C LYS A 98 -10.97 -7.44 7.13
N GLY A 99 -10.73 -6.15 7.00
CA GLY A 99 -9.41 -5.61 7.26
C GLY A 99 -9.38 -4.09 7.23
N PHE A 100 -8.20 -3.55 7.43
CA PHE A 100 -7.93 -2.14 7.22
C PHE A 100 -6.53 -1.91 6.66
N ALA A 101 -6.37 -0.74 6.02
CA ALA A 101 -5.09 -0.15 5.68
C ALA A 101 -5.09 1.30 6.17
N ALA A 102 -4.01 1.72 6.82
CA ALA A 102 -3.89 3.08 7.32
C ALA A 102 -2.47 3.61 7.09
N TYR A 103 -2.37 4.92 6.91
CA TYR A 103 -1.10 5.63 6.82
C TYR A 103 -1.15 6.89 7.69
N CYS A 104 -0.14 7.08 8.51
CA CYS A 104 0.09 8.31 9.27
C CYS A 104 1.56 8.42 9.67
N ASP A 105 2.11 9.63 9.62
CA ASP A 105 3.44 9.99 10.15
C ASP A 105 4.58 9.06 9.70
N GLY A 106 4.59 8.64 8.44
CA GLY A 106 5.60 7.71 7.90
C GLY A 106 5.35 6.23 8.18
N HIS A 107 4.28 5.90 8.90
CA HIS A 107 3.91 4.53 9.22
C HIS A 107 2.75 4.06 8.34
N HIS A 108 2.90 2.91 7.72
CA HIS A 108 1.81 2.24 7.04
C HIS A 108 1.42 0.96 7.78
N PHE A 109 0.14 0.88 8.14
CA PHE A 109 -0.44 -0.28 8.80
C PHE A 109 -1.37 -1.01 7.85
N ARG A 110 -1.30 -2.35 7.87
CA ARG A 110 -2.21 -3.22 7.14
C ARG A 110 -2.66 -4.38 8.02
N PHE A 111 -3.97 -4.57 8.12
CA PHE A 111 -4.57 -5.72 8.77
C PHE A 111 -5.46 -6.49 7.78
N GLY A 112 -5.25 -7.80 7.64
CA GLY A 112 -5.99 -8.66 6.72
C GLY A 112 -6.58 -9.88 7.45
N GLY A 113 -7.39 -9.66 8.51
CA GLY A 113 -8.10 -10.68 9.25
C GLY A 113 -7.37 -11.27 10.46
N GLU A 114 -6.11 -11.67 10.35
CA GLU A 114 -5.41 -12.32 11.47
C GLU A 114 -4.18 -11.55 11.96
N ARG A 115 -3.54 -10.77 11.08
CA ARG A 115 -2.23 -10.18 11.34
C ARG A 115 -2.22 -8.69 11.00
N LEU A 116 -1.74 -7.88 11.94
CA LEU A 116 -1.33 -6.50 11.67
C LEU A 116 0.12 -6.51 11.16
N GLN A 117 0.36 -5.83 10.06
CA GLN A 117 1.68 -5.54 9.50
C GLN A 117 1.90 -4.04 9.59
N GLU A 118 3.08 -3.65 10.03
CA GLU A 118 3.55 -2.27 10.03
C GLU A 118 4.74 -2.15 9.08
N TYR A 119 4.76 -1.09 8.30
CA TYR A 119 5.89 -0.66 7.48
C TYR A 119 6.28 0.75 7.91
N HIS A 120 7.53 0.93 8.24
CA HIS A 120 8.07 2.20 8.70
C HIS A 120 9.16 2.68 7.76
N LEU A 121 9.08 3.94 7.29
CA LEU A 121 10.04 4.51 6.36
C LEU A 121 11.51 4.38 6.81
N GLN A 122 11.76 4.46 8.10
CA GLN A 122 13.10 4.43 8.66
C GLN A 122 13.76 3.03 8.59
N TYR A 123 12.96 1.96 8.61
CA TYR A 123 13.44 0.58 8.75
C TYR A 123 13.19 -0.26 7.50
N ASP A 124 12.20 0.11 6.71
CA ASP A 124 11.82 -0.62 5.52
C ASP A 124 12.28 0.17 4.30
N SER A 125 13.03 -0.44 3.43
CA SER A 125 13.38 0.19 2.15
C SER A 125 12.16 0.27 1.26
N ILE A 126 11.25 1.13 1.65
CA ILE A 126 10.08 1.59 0.91
C ILE A 126 9.45 0.53 0.00
N PRO A 127 8.79 -0.47 0.52
CA PRO A 127 7.93 -1.30 -0.30
C PRO A 127 6.65 -0.57 -0.66
N PHE A 128 6.49 0.67 -0.17
CA PHE A 128 5.20 1.31 -0.13
C PHE A 128 5.26 2.80 -0.40
N ARG A 129 4.61 3.24 -1.48
CA ARG A 129 4.31 4.65 -1.74
C ARG A 129 2.81 4.84 -1.70
N PRO A 130 2.28 5.48 -0.65
CA PRO A 130 0.84 5.64 -0.49
C PRO A 130 0.21 6.61 -1.50
N ASP A 131 1.01 7.44 -2.16
CA ASP A 131 0.56 8.55 -3.00
C ASP A 131 0.90 8.43 -4.48
N ILE A 132 1.64 7.38 -4.91
CA ILE A 132 2.05 7.24 -6.30
C ILE A 132 1.48 5.98 -6.91
N ILE A 133 0.42 6.14 -7.69
CA ILE A 133 -0.13 5.09 -8.54
C ILE A 133 0.72 5.03 -9.82
N GLY A 134 1.29 3.86 -10.09
CA GLY A 134 1.93 3.58 -11.38
C GLY A 134 3.36 4.09 -11.56
N SER A 135 4.02 4.70 -10.58
CA SER A 135 5.44 5.01 -10.73
C SER A 135 6.28 3.74 -10.67
N ARG A 136 7.02 3.46 -11.74
CA ARG A 136 8.05 2.42 -11.78
C ARG A 136 9.30 2.93 -11.05
N SER A 137 9.26 3.06 -9.75
CA SER A 137 10.49 3.14 -8.99
C SER A 137 11.05 1.73 -8.82
N GLU A 138 12.36 1.57 -8.76
CA GLU A 138 12.98 0.29 -8.49
C GLU A 138 12.45 -0.29 -7.18
N GLY A 139 11.94 -1.53 -7.22
CA GLY A 139 11.33 -2.23 -6.08
C GLY A 139 9.85 -2.56 -6.28
N VAL A 140 9.36 -3.53 -5.51
CA VAL A 140 7.95 -3.95 -5.54
C VAL A 140 7.13 -3.03 -4.64
N HIS A 141 6.49 -2.03 -5.24
CA HIS A 141 5.55 -1.17 -4.52
C HIS A 141 4.16 -1.77 -4.57
N ARG A 142 3.57 -2.02 -3.42
CA ARG A 142 2.16 -2.42 -3.31
C ARG A 142 1.31 -1.23 -2.94
N THR A 143 0.35 -0.95 -3.80
CA THR A 143 -0.78 -0.09 -3.46
C THR A 143 -1.62 -0.78 -2.38
N PRO A 144 -2.04 -0.10 -1.30
CA PRO A 144 -2.98 -0.66 -0.35
C PRO A 144 -4.27 -1.11 -1.03
N GLN A 145 -4.89 -2.13 -0.49
CA GLN A 145 -6.21 -2.54 -0.95
C GLN A 145 -7.19 -1.37 -0.82
N PHE A 146 -7.97 -1.11 -1.87
CA PHE A 146 -8.93 -0.01 -1.99
C PHE A 146 -8.35 1.41 -1.96
N PHE A 147 -7.02 1.58 -2.03
CA PHE A 147 -6.40 2.92 -2.09
C PHE A 147 -6.89 3.75 -3.28
N ALA A 148 -7.15 3.10 -4.41
CA ALA A 148 -7.68 3.74 -5.62
C ALA A 148 -9.05 4.44 -5.41
N LEU A 149 -9.75 4.15 -4.31
CA LEU A 149 -11.02 4.79 -3.98
C LEU A 149 -10.87 6.15 -3.29
N LEU A 150 -9.66 6.50 -2.83
CA LEU A 150 -9.41 7.78 -2.19
C LEU A 150 -9.35 8.92 -3.20
N PRO A 151 -9.79 10.15 -2.85
CA PRO A 151 -9.76 11.31 -3.73
C PRO A 151 -8.39 11.61 -4.32
N GLN A 152 -7.33 11.52 -3.53
CA GLN A 152 -5.96 11.70 -4.00
C GLN A 152 -5.57 10.70 -5.09
N ALA A 153 -5.98 9.44 -4.95
CA ALA A 153 -5.70 8.39 -5.92
C ALA A 153 -6.47 8.61 -7.23
N ILE A 154 -7.75 8.96 -7.12
CA ILE A 154 -8.59 9.33 -8.28
C ILE A 154 -7.98 10.54 -9.02
N ALA A 155 -7.54 11.56 -8.29
CA ALA A 155 -6.92 12.74 -8.88
C ALA A 155 -5.63 12.40 -9.64
N GLU A 156 -4.80 11.50 -9.10
CA GLU A 156 -3.56 11.04 -9.75
C GLU A 156 -3.84 10.19 -10.99
N GLU A 157 -4.83 9.31 -10.91
CA GLU A 157 -5.27 8.50 -12.04
C GLU A 157 -5.81 9.39 -13.18
N LEU A 158 -6.67 10.36 -12.88
CA LEU A 158 -7.16 11.31 -13.88
C LEU A 158 -6.02 12.15 -14.49
N ARG A 159 -5.00 12.52 -13.70
CA ARG A 159 -3.81 13.20 -14.23
C ARG A 159 -3.05 12.30 -15.20
N SER A 160 -2.86 11.04 -14.84
CA SER A 160 -2.18 10.06 -15.69
C SER A 160 -2.95 9.81 -16.99
N ILE A 161 -4.28 9.68 -16.92
CA ILE A 161 -5.16 9.56 -18.09
C ILE A 161 -5.02 10.78 -19.02
N CYS A 162 -4.97 11.99 -18.46
CA CYS A 162 -4.81 13.21 -19.26
C CYS A 162 -3.41 13.36 -19.90
N ALA A 163 -2.39 12.75 -19.30
CA ALA A 163 -1.01 12.82 -19.77
C ALA A 163 -0.63 11.73 -20.79
N ASP A 164 -1.32 10.61 -20.79
CA ASP A 164 -1.02 9.44 -21.63
C ASP A 164 -1.84 9.48 -22.93
N SER A 165 -1.17 9.54 -24.05
CA SER A 165 -1.77 9.58 -25.41
C SER A 165 -2.50 8.29 -25.80
N SER A 166 -2.35 7.18 -25.07
CA SER A 166 -3.11 5.95 -25.27
C SER A 166 -4.57 6.08 -24.80
N TYR A 167 -4.86 7.10 -23.98
CA TYR A 167 -6.20 7.42 -23.51
C TYR A 167 -6.88 8.50 -24.34
N ARG A 168 -8.17 8.32 -24.54
CA ARG A 168 -9.10 9.36 -24.97
C ARG A 168 -10.02 9.69 -23.83
N ALA A 169 -9.87 10.88 -23.23
CA ALA A 169 -10.75 11.36 -22.16
C ALA A 169 -11.77 12.37 -22.70
N VAL A 170 -13.02 12.26 -22.27
CA VAL A 170 -14.12 13.16 -22.60
C VAL A 170 -14.77 13.65 -21.31
N PHE A 171 -14.81 14.95 -21.12
CA PHE A 171 -15.47 15.57 -19.96
C PHE A 171 -16.88 16.00 -20.31
N ARG A 172 -17.85 15.60 -19.49
CA ARG A 172 -19.26 16.00 -19.55
C ARG A 172 -19.60 16.81 -18.28
N PRO A 173 -19.53 18.14 -18.33
CA PRO A 173 -19.66 18.99 -17.15
C PRO A 173 -21.05 18.99 -16.49
N ASP A 174 -22.09 18.76 -17.29
CA ASP A 174 -23.48 18.68 -16.85
C ASP A 174 -24.20 17.60 -17.64
N THR A 175 -24.42 16.48 -17.00
CA THR A 175 -25.14 15.34 -17.59
C THR A 175 -26.10 14.75 -16.59
N ILE A 176 -27.05 13.94 -17.04
CA ILE A 176 -28.01 13.27 -16.16
C ILE A 176 -27.71 11.77 -16.18
N ILE A 177 -27.29 11.25 -15.02
CA ILE A 177 -27.09 9.80 -14.80
C ILE A 177 -28.02 9.36 -13.69
N SER A 178 -28.85 8.34 -13.95
CA SER A 178 -29.85 7.82 -13.01
C SER A 178 -30.77 8.90 -12.42
N GLY A 179 -31.14 9.92 -13.23
CA GLY A 179 -32.01 11.03 -12.83
C GLY A 179 -31.35 12.12 -11.98
N ARG A 180 -30.05 12.06 -11.78
CA ARG A 180 -29.26 13.05 -11.01
C ARG A 180 -28.37 13.86 -11.96
N HIS A 181 -28.32 15.17 -11.78
CA HIS A 181 -27.33 16.04 -12.42
C HIS A 181 -25.93 15.76 -11.85
N VAL A 182 -24.98 15.47 -12.73
CA VAL A 182 -23.61 15.11 -12.37
C VAL A 182 -22.61 15.66 -13.37
N SER A 183 -21.34 15.74 -12.98
CA SER A 183 -20.22 15.86 -13.91
C SER A 183 -19.61 14.47 -14.14
N ALA A 184 -19.27 14.13 -15.37
CA ALA A 184 -18.70 12.83 -15.68
C ALA A 184 -17.46 12.96 -16.58
N ILE A 185 -16.54 11.99 -16.44
CA ILE A 185 -15.35 11.83 -17.27
C ILE A 185 -15.40 10.41 -17.81
N ASP A 186 -15.48 10.29 -19.14
CA ASP A 186 -15.32 9.01 -19.83
C ASP A 186 -13.88 8.91 -20.34
N ALA A 187 -13.20 7.81 -20.06
CA ALA A 187 -11.85 7.54 -20.52
C ALA A 187 -11.79 6.17 -21.22
N VAL A 188 -11.22 6.12 -22.40
CA VAL A 188 -11.03 4.88 -23.17
C VAL A 188 -9.56 4.72 -23.48
N MET A 189 -8.96 3.62 -23.02
CA MET A 189 -7.59 3.25 -23.37
C MET A 189 -7.57 2.28 -24.54
N THR A 190 -6.78 2.61 -25.54
CA THR A 190 -6.58 1.73 -26.71
C THR A 190 -5.16 1.21 -26.75
N ARG A 191 -4.99 -0.09 -26.91
CA ARG A 191 -3.70 -0.75 -27.06
C ARG A 191 -3.73 -1.69 -28.27
N ASN A 192 -2.75 -1.55 -29.16
CA ASN A 192 -2.67 -2.35 -30.40
C ASN A 192 -3.94 -2.31 -31.26
N GLY A 193 -4.64 -1.17 -31.29
CA GLY A 193 -5.88 -0.98 -32.07
C GLY A 193 -7.15 -1.57 -31.46
N ALA A 194 -7.07 -2.18 -30.26
CA ALA A 194 -8.22 -2.67 -29.51
C ALA A 194 -8.45 -1.85 -28.23
N VAL A 195 -9.70 -1.76 -27.79
CA VAL A 195 -10.03 -1.17 -26.50
C VAL A 195 -9.53 -2.10 -25.41
N ALA A 196 -8.66 -1.57 -24.55
CA ALA A 196 -8.08 -2.32 -23.43
C ALA A 196 -8.73 -1.98 -22.09
N MET A 197 -9.30 -0.75 -21.97
CA MET A 197 -10.03 -0.31 -20.78
C MET A 197 -11.04 0.76 -21.16
N GLU A 198 -12.20 0.71 -20.53
CA GLU A 198 -13.17 1.80 -20.49
C GLU A 198 -13.39 2.21 -19.04
N ALA A 199 -13.45 3.52 -18.78
CA ALA A 199 -13.66 4.07 -17.44
C ALA A 199 -14.68 5.19 -17.47
N GLU A 200 -15.58 5.22 -16.49
CA GLU A 200 -16.48 6.34 -16.22
C GLU A 200 -16.30 6.81 -14.77
N TYR A 201 -15.95 8.07 -14.59
CA TYR A 201 -15.86 8.74 -13.31
C TYR A 201 -17.00 9.73 -13.18
N VAL A 202 -17.80 9.59 -12.14
CA VAL A 202 -18.99 10.42 -11.91
C VAL A 202 -18.81 11.22 -10.63
N PHE A 203 -19.00 12.53 -10.72
CA PHE A 203 -18.78 13.47 -9.62
C PHE A 203 -20.02 14.32 -9.34
N ASP A 204 -20.15 14.73 -8.10
CA ASP A 204 -21.06 15.80 -7.73
C ASP A 204 -20.57 17.13 -8.32
N PRO A 205 -21.39 17.84 -9.12
CA PRO A 205 -20.93 19.03 -9.84
C PRO A 205 -20.62 20.23 -8.93
N ALA A 206 -21.17 20.26 -7.72
CA ALA A 206 -20.96 21.35 -6.78
C ALA A 206 -19.70 21.17 -5.94
N THR A 207 -19.38 19.92 -5.57
CA THR A 207 -18.31 19.60 -4.63
C THR A 207 -17.12 18.89 -5.30
N SER A 208 -17.29 18.36 -6.50
CA SER A 208 -16.35 17.44 -7.16
C SER A 208 -16.10 16.12 -6.42
N LEU A 209 -16.89 15.80 -5.39
CA LEU A 209 -16.74 14.52 -4.68
C LEU A 209 -17.20 13.36 -5.57
N PRO A 210 -16.50 12.21 -5.51
CA PRO A 210 -16.84 11.05 -6.31
C PRO A 210 -18.20 10.48 -5.87
N LEU A 211 -19.02 10.11 -6.86
CA LEU A 211 -20.31 9.45 -6.70
C LEU A 211 -20.26 8.01 -7.19
N ARG A 212 -19.55 7.79 -8.29
CA ARG A 212 -19.36 6.47 -8.89
C ARG A 212 -18.08 6.45 -9.72
N VAL A 213 -17.40 5.32 -9.69
CA VAL A 213 -16.32 4.97 -10.63
C VAL A 213 -16.66 3.60 -11.21
N SER A 214 -16.64 3.48 -12.52
CA SER A 214 -16.83 2.22 -13.24
C SER A 214 -15.64 2.00 -14.16
N LEU A 215 -15.00 0.83 -14.04
CA LEU A 215 -13.88 0.42 -14.88
C LEU A 215 -14.25 -0.89 -15.54
N GLU A 216 -14.04 -0.99 -16.86
CA GLU A 216 -14.19 -2.21 -17.61
C GLU A 216 -12.84 -2.53 -18.28
N ASN A 217 -12.18 -3.56 -17.81
CA ASN A 217 -10.92 -4.04 -18.35
C ASN A 217 -11.16 -5.13 -19.39
N ASN A 218 -10.44 -5.07 -20.51
CA ASN A 218 -10.51 -6.01 -21.62
C ASN A 218 -11.95 -6.28 -22.12
N PRO A 219 -12.74 -5.24 -22.45
CA PRO A 219 -14.14 -5.38 -22.82
C PRO A 219 -14.35 -6.37 -23.98
N GLY A 220 -15.35 -7.24 -23.83
CA GLY A 220 -15.70 -8.26 -24.82
C GLY A 220 -14.74 -9.45 -24.90
N SER A 221 -13.77 -9.56 -23.98
CA SER A 221 -12.83 -10.69 -23.93
C SER A 221 -13.18 -11.70 -22.83
N ILE A 222 -12.56 -12.88 -22.86
CA ILE A 222 -12.71 -13.89 -21.80
C ILE A 222 -12.10 -13.41 -20.47
N SER A 223 -11.19 -12.44 -20.52
CA SER A 223 -10.57 -11.80 -19.34
C SER A 223 -11.23 -10.45 -18.99
N GLU A 224 -12.43 -10.21 -19.47
CA GLU A 224 -13.22 -9.04 -19.08
C GLU A 224 -13.40 -8.99 -17.58
N GLN A 225 -13.21 -7.80 -17.01
CA GLN A 225 -13.46 -7.53 -15.61
C GLN A 225 -14.13 -6.16 -15.49
N THR A 226 -15.29 -6.13 -14.89
CA THR A 226 -15.97 -4.90 -14.51
C THR A 226 -15.79 -4.63 -13.04
N VAL A 227 -15.34 -3.42 -12.72
CA VAL A 227 -15.19 -2.92 -11.34
C VAL A 227 -16.06 -1.70 -11.18
N ILE A 228 -17.00 -1.74 -10.24
CA ILE A 228 -17.88 -0.63 -9.92
C ILE A 228 -17.70 -0.22 -8.48
N THR A 229 -17.44 1.06 -8.26
CA THR A 229 -17.44 1.67 -6.93
C THR A 229 -18.58 2.68 -6.86
N GLU A 230 -19.51 2.47 -5.95
CA GLU A 230 -20.60 3.40 -5.65
C GLU A 230 -20.35 4.06 -4.30
N TYR A 231 -20.19 5.38 -4.30
CA TYR A 231 -20.02 6.15 -3.06
C TYR A 231 -21.42 6.49 -2.51
N ARG A 232 -21.84 5.76 -1.48
CA ARG A 232 -23.17 5.90 -0.87
C ARG A 232 -23.31 7.14 -0.01
N ALA A 233 -22.20 7.54 0.62
CA ALA A 233 -22.07 8.78 1.34
C ALA A 233 -20.67 9.34 1.13
N SER A 234 -20.58 10.61 0.79
CA SER A 234 -19.31 11.34 0.68
C SER A 234 -19.49 12.70 1.33
N SER A 235 -18.54 13.11 2.16
CA SER A 235 -18.56 14.36 2.87
C SER A 235 -17.17 14.92 3.11
N THR A 236 -17.12 16.22 3.38
CA THR A 236 -15.92 16.95 3.81
C THR A 236 -16.23 17.60 5.14
N PRO A 237 -16.16 16.84 6.26
CA PRO A 237 -16.47 17.39 7.57
C PRO A 237 -15.51 18.51 7.95
N ASP A 238 -16.01 19.53 8.66
CA ASP A 238 -15.21 20.69 9.07
C ASP A 238 -14.10 20.32 10.07
N SER A 239 -14.27 19.24 10.82
CA SER A 239 -13.29 18.74 11.80
C SER A 239 -13.49 17.25 12.05
N THR A 240 -12.37 16.53 12.08
CA THR A 240 -12.30 15.14 12.54
C THR A 240 -11.07 14.98 13.46
N ALA A 241 -11.06 13.94 14.29
CA ALA A 241 -9.86 13.62 15.05
C ALA A 241 -8.71 13.30 14.07
N PRO A 242 -7.49 13.80 14.31
CA PRO A 242 -6.36 13.52 13.43
C PRO A 242 -6.06 12.02 13.40
N ILE A 243 -5.76 11.51 12.21
CA ILE A 243 -5.30 10.13 12.04
C ILE A 243 -3.86 10.07 12.55
N THR A 244 -3.69 9.46 13.71
CA THR A 244 -2.38 9.23 14.35
C THR A 244 -2.30 7.77 14.76
N GLU A 245 -1.09 7.27 15.03
CA GLU A 245 -0.93 5.92 15.57
C GLU A 245 -1.75 5.72 16.86
N GLN A 246 -1.74 6.70 17.77
CA GLN A 246 -2.52 6.61 19.01
C GLN A 246 -4.03 6.53 18.74
N TRP A 247 -4.52 7.26 17.76
CA TRP A 247 -5.92 7.17 17.35
C TRP A 247 -6.24 5.81 16.75
N LEU A 248 -5.37 5.27 15.88
CA LEU A 248 -5.52 3.92 15.32
C LEU A 248 -5.51 2.84 16.41
N VAL A 249 -4.61 2.93 17.38
CA VAL A 249 -4.55 2.03 18.55
C VAL A 249 -5.85 2.08 19.34
N SER A 250 -6.45 3.25 19.53
CA SER A 250 -7.73 3.38 20.24
C SER A 250 -8.90 2.79 19.46
N ARG A 251 -8.83 2.82 18.12
CA ARG A 251 -9.86 2.28 17.23
C ARG A 251 -9.76 0.76 17.06
N PHE A 252 -8.54 0.22 17.02
CA PHE A 252 -8.24 -1.20 16.80
C PHE A 252 -7.40 -1.81 17.94
N PRO A 253 -7.87 -1.72 19.20
CA PRO A 253 -7.04 -2.09 20.36
C PRO A 253 -6.62 -3.56 20.35
N SER A 254 -7.47 -4.47 19.87
CA SER A 254 -7.15 -5.91 19.84
C SER A 254 -6.09 -6.28 18.80
N GLU A 255 -6.07 -5.57 17.69
CA GLU A 255 -5.12 -5.78 16.59
C GLU A 255 -3.73 -5.26 16.98
N PHE A 256 -3.68 -4.05 17.55
CA PHE A 256 -2.43 -3.45 18.01
C PHE A 256 -1.87 -4.11 19.25
N GLU A 257 -2.70 -4.59 20.19
CA GLU A 257 -2.22 -5.33 21.36
C GLU A 257 -1.51 -6.63 20.95
N ARG A 258 -2.11 -7.40 20.06
CA ARG A 258 -1.48 -8.62 19.51
C ARG A 258 -0.17 -8.32 18.77
N TYR A 259 -0.12 -7.22 18.01
CA TYR A 259 1.07 -6.78 17.31
C TYR A 259 2.18 -6.40 18.32
N ARG A 260 1.87 -5.57 19.33
CA ARG A 260 2.82 -5.15 20.37
C ARG A 260 3.37 -6.32 21.16
N GLN A 261 2.51 -7.28 21.54
CA GLN A 261 2.96 -8.47 22.26
C GLN A 261 3.95 -9.29 21.43
N SER A 262 3.73 -9.44 20.13
CA SER A 262 4.64 -10.17 19.26
C SER A 262 5.95 -9.42 19.01
N SER A 263 5.90 -8.12 18.75
CA SER A 263 7.08 -7.26 18.59
C SER A 263 7.93 -7.22 19.86
N PHE A 264 7.28 -7.10 21.03
CA PHE A 264 7.96 -7.11 22.32
C PHE A 264 8.65 -8.45 22.59
N SER A 265 8.05 -9.57 22.17
CA SER A 265 8.68 -10.90 22.29
C SER A 265 9.92 -11.03 21.41
N LEU A 266 9.90 -10.47 20.19
CA LEU A 266 11.07 -10.45 19.29
C LEU A 266 12.20 -9.58 19.83
N GLU A 267 11.89 -8.39 20.35
CA GLU A 267 12.90 -7.52 20.98
C GLU A 267 13.57 -8.17 22.19
N ASN A 268 12.81 -8.92 22.99
CA ASN A 268 13.34 -9.66 24.14
C ASN A 268 14.08 -10.94 23.77
N LEU A 269 14.02 -11.40 22.52
CA LEU A 269 14.73 -12.60 22.09
C LEU A 269 16.25 -12.40 22.07
N SER A 270 16.71 -11.17 21.86
CA SER A 270 18.13 -10.84 21.92
C SER A 270 18.71 -11.08 23.32
N GLY A 271 19.82 -11.77 23.39
CA GLY A 271 20.46 -12.22 24.64
C GLY A 271 19.90 -13.54 25.22
N GLN A 272 18.86 -14.11 24.63
CA GLN A 272 18.30 -15.39 25.03
C GLN A 272 18.73 -16.51 24.06
N HIS A 273 18.60 -17.75 24.50
CA HIS A 273 18.75 -18.88 23.58
C HIS A 273 17.61 -18.93 22.57
N LEU A 274 17.94 -19.24 21.32
CA LEU A 274 16.92 -19.52 20.31
C LEU A 274 16.00 -20.65 20.82
N PRO A 275 14.67 -20.53 20.72
CA PRO A 275 13.74 -21.58 21.13
C PRO A 275 14.06 -22.93 20.55
N ALA A 276 13.75 -23.99 21.30
CA ALA A 276 13.88 -25.36 20.82
C ALA A 276 12.89 -25.63 19.69
N PHE A 277 13.32 -26.37 18.68
CA PHE A 277 12.44 -26.78 17.57
C PHE A 277 12.83 -28.13 17.01
N SER A 278 11.87 -28.75 16.33
CA SER A 278 12.07 -29.98 15.55
C SER A 278 11.18 -29.89 14.32
N LEU A 279 11.80 -29.53 13.18
CA LEU A 279 11.09 -29.21 11.95
C LEU A 279 11.48 -30.18 10.84
N PRO A 280 10.56 -30.54 9.92
CA PRO A 280 10.88 -31.35 8.77
C PRO A 280 11.68 -30.53 7.75
N THR A 281 12.68 -31.15 7.14
CA THR A 281 13.32 -30.66 5.93
C THR A 281 12.40 -30.88 4.71
N THR A 282 12.74 -30.28 3.57
CA THR A 282 12.02 -30.56 2.30
C THR A 282 12.22 -32.03 1.85
N THR A 283 13.30 -32.67 2.25
CA THR A 283 13.57 -34.09 1.96
C THR A 283 12.83 -35.06 2.90
N GLY A 284 12.14 -34.57 3.92
CA GLY A 284 11.37 -35.38 4.87
C GLY A 284 12.14 -35.78 6.13
N GLU A 285 13.43 -35.49 6.21
CA GLU A 285 14.21 -35.67 7.42
C GLU A 285 13.81 -34.61 8.47
N ARG A 286 14.20 -34.82 9.73
CA ARG A 286 13.95 -33.84 10.79
C ARG A 286 15.23 -33.17 11.24
N TYR A 287 15.22 -31.85 11.20
CA TYR A 287 16.24 -31.04 11.83
C TYR A 287 15.73 -30.62 13.22
N SER A 288 16.44 -31.02 14.26
CA SER A 288 16.02 -30.80 15.65
C SER A 288 17.11 -30.06 16.43
N ARG A 289 16.70 -29.12 17.27
CA ARG A 289 17.56 -28.37 18.16
C ARG A 289 16.87 -28.18 19.51
N ARG A 290 17.57 -28.47 20.59
CA ARG A 290 17.16 -28.09 21.96
C ARG A 290 17.55 -26.64 22.21
N GLY A 291 16.87 -25.96 23.15
CA GLY A 291 17.14 -24.55 23.43
C GLY A 291 18.57 -24.26 23.89
N THR A 292 19.24 -25.25 24.51
CA THR A 292 20.63 -25.11 25.03
C THR A 292 21.69 -25.65 24.07
N ASP A 293 21.31 -26.19 22.91
CA ASP A 293 22.29 -26.75 21.96
C ASP A 293 23.12 -25.61 21.34
N ARG A 294 24.41 -25.89 21.13
CA ARG A 294 25.29 -24.99 20.38
C ARG A 294 25.16 -25.24 18.88
N PHE A 295 25.39 -24.21 18.10
CA PHE A 295 25.59 -24.34 16.66
C PHE A 295 27.06 -24.62 16.36
N PRO A 296 27.36 -25.38 15.30
CA PRO A 296 28.73 -25.57 14.84
C PRO A 296 29.42 -24.24 14.48
N ARG A 297 28.65 -23.28 14.00
CA ARG A 297 29.07 -21.95 13.54
C ARG A 297 28.05 -20.89 13.95
N PRO A 298 28.40 -19.59 13.92
CA PRO A 298 27.38 -18.54 13.96
C PRO A 298 26.32 -18.80 12.89
N THR A 299 25.05 -18.65 13.26
CA THR A 299 23.93 -19.10 12.41
C THR A 299 22.93 -17.98 12.16
N ILE A 300 22.55 -17.83 10.91
CA ILE A 300 21.47 -16.95 10.46
C ILE A 300 20.20 -17.81 10.37
N VAL A 301 19.16 -17.48 11.11
CA VAL A 301 17.86 -18.17 11.01
C VAL A 301 16.87 -17.21 10.35
N ALA A 302 16.44 -17.56 9.14
CA ALA A 302 15.46 -16.78 8.40
C ALA A 302 14.08 -17.42 8.53
N LEU A 303 13.16 -16.74 9.19
CA LEU A 303 11.75 -17.12 9.24
C LEU A 303 11.04 -16.49 8.03
N LEU A 304 10.46 -17.34 7.17
CA LEU A 304 9.97 -16.95 5.85
C LEU A 304 8.57 -17.51 5.57
N GLU A 305 7.86 -16.87 4.65
CA GLU A 305 6.68 -17.40 3.96
C GLU A 305 6.98 -17.53 2.46
N ALA A 306 6.67 -18.67 1.83
CA ALA A 306 6.93 -18.87 0.41
C ALA A 306 6.19 -17.86 -0.48
N GLY A 307 4.95 -17.52 -0.12
CA GLY A 307 4.18 -16.45 -0.77
C GLY A 307 4.57 -15.02 -0.40
N GLY A 308 5.60 -14.83 0.44
CA GLY A 308 6.05 -13.50 0.88
C GLY A 308 6.73 -12.73 -0.26
N ASN A 309 6.35 -11.47 -0.44
CA ASN A 309 6.88 -10.64 -1.55
C ASN A 309 8.37 -10.41 -1.52
N PHE A 310 8.94 -10.36 -0.32
CA PHE A 310 10.36 -10.10 -0.10
C PHE A 310 11.16 -11.36 0.14
N THR A 311 10.52 -12.53 0.13
CA THR A 311 11.19 -13.79 0.40
C THR A 311 12.34 -14.07 -0.59
N PRO A 312 12.17 -13.95 -1.92
CA PRO A 312 13.29 -14.14 -2.85
C PRO A 312 14.43 -13.15 -2.63
N ALA A 313 14.10 -11.87 -2.44
CA ALA A 313 15.10 -10.82 -2.19
C ALA A 313 15.83 -11.03 -0.84
N THR A 314 15.13 -11.51 0.19
CA THR A 314 15.73 -11.88 1.48
C THR A 314 16.71 -13.03 1.32
N VAL A 315 16.34 -14.06 0.58
CA VAL A 315 17.23 -15.22 0.31
C VAL A 315 18.50 -14.77 -0.38
N GLU A 316 18.40 -13.95 -1.43
CA GLU A 316 19.54 -13.40 -2.15
C GLU A 316 20.44 -12.56 -1.23
N ALA A 317 19.86 -11.64 -0.45
CA ALA A 317 20.60 -10.77 0.48
C ALA A 317 21.32 -11.55 1.56
N LEU A 318 20.71 -12.59 2.13
CA LEU A 318 21.34 -13.40 3.18
C LEU A 318 22.45 -14.30 2.61
N ARG A 319 22.34 -14.81 1.41
CA ARG A 319 23.40 -15.51 0.71
C ARG A 319 24.59 -14.60 0.38
N ASP A 320 24.30 -13.38 -0.11
CA ASP A 320 25.35 -12.36 -0.32
C ASP A 320 26.05 -12.02 1.00
N ALA A 321 25.28 -11.83 2.08
CA ALA A 321 25.85 -11.57 3.40
C ALA A 321 26.77 -12.70 3.85
N ALA A 322 26.31 -13.96 3.80
CA ALA A 322 27.09 -15.13 4.22
C ALA A 322 28.38 -15.28 3.40
N ALA A 323 28.31 -15.04 2.08
CA ALA A 323 29.48 -15.11 1.19
C ALA A 323 30.52 -13.99 1.47
N ARG A 324 30.12 -12.88 2.05
CA ARG A 324 30.99 -11.71 2.34
C ARG A 324 31.48 -11.65 3.79
N LEU A 325 30.97 -12.51 4.69
CA LEU A 325 31.51 -12.63 6.04
C LEU A 325 32.97 -13.10 6.02
N THR A 326 33.75 -12.66 6.97
CA THR A 326 35.17 -13.07 7.15
C THR A 326 35.34 -14.45 7.81
N PHE A 327 34.24 -15.04 8.25
CA PHE A 327 34.15 -16.35 8.89
C PHE A 327 32.96 -17.13 8.30
N ASP A 328 32.98 -18.45 8.45
CA ASP A 328 31.90 -19.30 8.00
C ASP A 328 30.65 -19.15 8.90
N ALA A 329 29.49 -18.94 8.30
CA ALA A 329 28.19 -18.94 8.97
C ALA A 329 27.23 -19.93 8.31
N ASP A 330 26.39 -20.59 9.09
CA ASP A 330 25.34 -21.45 8.59
C ASP A 330 24.04 -20.65 8.41
N ILE A 331 23.16 -21.09 7.48
CA ILE A 331 21.84 -20.48 7.28
C ILE A 331 20.75 -21.53 7.48
N ILE A 332 19.78 -21.23 8.31
CA ILE A 332 18.55 -22.01 8.47
C ILE A 332 17.41 -21.26 7.82
N TRP A 333 16.94 -21.77 6.68
CA TRP A 333 15.75 -21.30 5.99
C TRP A 333 14.52 -21.97 6.61
N ALA A 334 13.78 -21.28 7.44
CA ALA A 334 12.63 -21.83 8.17
C ALA A 334 11.33 -21.25 7.61
N PHE A 335 10.73 -21.98 6.65
CA PHE A 335 9.47 -21.61 6.03
C PHE A 335 8.27 -22.02 6.88
N THR A 336 7.32 -21.12 7.04
CA THR A 336 6.04 -21.40 7.75
C THR A 336 5.12 -22.30 6.92
N ASP A 337 5.37 -22.42 5.62
CA ASP A 337 4.61 -23.21 4.66
C ASP A 337 4.83 -24.71 4.88
N ASN A 338 3.79 -25.51 4.56
CA ASN A 338 3.83 -26.96 4.67
C ASN A 338 4.15 -27.65 3.35
N LEU A 339 3.93 -26.98 2.21
CA LEU A 339 4.17 -27.51 0.88
C LEU A 339 5.63 -27.29 0.48
N THR A 340 6.19 -28.30 -0.19
CA THR A 340 7.59 -28.30 -0.61
C THR A 340 7.79 -27.50 -1.89
N ASP A 341 6.90 -27.67 -2.88
CA ASP A 341 7.05 -27.09 -4.22
C ASP A 341 7.24 -25.55 -4.21
N PRO A 342 6.43 -24.75 -3.48
CA PRO A 342 6.64 -23.29 -3.44
C PRO A 342 7.97 -22.89 -2.78
N ILE A 343 8.47 -23.71 -1.85
CA ILE A 343 9.76 -23.48 -1.17
C ILE A 343 10.91 -23.76 -2.12
N GLU A 344 10.84 -24.85 -2.89
CA GLU A 344 11.87 -25.26 -3.86
C GLU A 344 11.90 -24.33 -5.08
N GLU A 345 10.79 -23.68 -5.43
CA GLU A 345 10.78 -22.61 -6.44
C GLU A 345 11.65 -21.41 -6.01
N ILE A 346 11.69 -21.10 -4.71
CA ILE A 346 12.46 -19.97 -4.15
C ILE A 346 13.92 -20.41 -3.91
N ILE A 347 14.12 -21.62 -3.37
CA ILE A 347 15.44 -22.18 -3.07
C ILE A 347 15.59 -23.49 -3.82
N PRO A 348 15.91 -23.45 -5.11
CA PRO A 348 16.02 -24.65 -5.95
C PRO A 348 17.27 -25.50 -5.63
N SER A 349 18.24 -24.94 -4.93
CA SER A 349 19.45 -25.63 -4.49
C SER A 349 19.90 -25.16 -3.13
N ILE A 350 20.31 -26.12 -2.28
CA ILE A 350 20.85 -25.91 -0.95
C ILE A 350 22.36 -25.83 -1.05
N LEU A 351 22.97 -24.77 -0.52
CA LEU A 351 24.42 -24.59 -0.48
C LEU A 351 25.02 -25.25 0.78
N PRO A 352 26.33 -25.54 0.83
CA PRO A 352 26.99 -26.01 2.04
C PRO A 352 26.77 -25.04 3.21
N GLY A 353 26.34 -25.56 4.37
CA GLY A 353 25.98 -24.75 5.54
C GLY A 353 24.52 -24.26 5.55
N GLU A 354 23.74 -24.57 4.52
CA GLU A 354 22.32 -24.24 4.50
C GLU A 354 21.44 -25.44 4.93
N HIS A 355 20.36 -25.11 5.66
CA HIS A 355 19.32 -26.07 6.06
C HIS A 355 17.96 -25.54 5.64
N LEU A 356 17.23 -26.29 4.84
CA LEU A 356 15.91 -25.89 4.32
C LEU A 356 14.80 -26.63 5.07
N LEU A 357 14.06 -25.88 5.91
CA LEU A 357 13.05 -26.40 6.81
C LEU A 357 11.66 -25.86 6.43
N LYS A 358 10.64 -26.69 6.62
CA LYS A 358 9.23 -26.32 6.41
C LYS A 358 8.41 -26.47 7.68
N SER A 359 7.15 -25.98 7.65
CA SER A 359 6.21 -26.05 8.79
C SER A 359 6.70 -25.32 10.05
N ALA A 360 7.44 -24.22 9.88
CA ALA A 360 8.09 -23.50 10.98
C ALA A 360 7.16 -22.56 11.76
N ARG A 361 5.83 -22.69 11.65
CA ARG A 361 4.86 -21.83 12.38
C ARG A 361 5.03 -21.88 13.90
N SER A 362 5.37 -23.06 14.45
CA SER A 362 5.64 -23.19 15.90
C SER A 362 6.88 -22.40 16.30
N LEU A 363 7.99 -22.52 15.56
CA LEU A 363 9.21 -21.76 15.81
C LEU A 363 8.96 -20.26 15.68
N ALA A 364 8.26 -19.84 14.64
CA ALA A 364 7.90 -18.44 14.43
C ALA A 364 7.10 -17.88 15.62
N ARG A 365 6.06 -18.59 16.07
CA ARG A 365 5.29 -18.23 17.26
C ARG A 365 6.15 -18.16 18.52
N ASP A 366 7.00 -19.17 18.76
CA ASP A 366 7.82 -19.26 19.96
C ASP A 366 8.93 -18.17 19.97
N CYS A 367 9.34 -17.66 18.80
CA CYS A 367 10.16 -16.45 18.63
C CYS A 367 9.34 -15.15 18.74
N GLY A 368 8.02 -15.18 18.79
CA GLY A 368 7.17 -13.98 18.77
C GLY A 368 6.99 -13.35 17.40
N ALA A 369 7.28 -14.09 16.32
CA ALA A 369 7.15 -13.60 14.96
C ALA A 369 5.70 -13.45 14.54
N SER A 370 5.29 -12.23 14.18
CA SER A 370 3.94 -11.91 13.66
C SER A 370 3.92 -11.49 12.19
N ALA A 371 5.09 -11.13 11.64
CA ALA A 371 5.28 -10.77 10.24
C ALA A 371 6.53 -11.44 9.67
N PHE A 372 6.67 -11.52 8.35
CA PHE A 372 7.82 -12.12 7.67
C PHE A 372 8.30 -11.22 6.52
N PRO A 373 9.59 -11.22 6.19
CA PRO A 373 10.65 -12.04 6.76
C PRO A 373 11.11 -11.57 8.13
N ILE A 374 11.65 -12.48 8.95
CA ILE A 374 12.42 -12.17 10.15
C ILE A 374 13.75 -12.88 10.06
N VAL A 375 14.82 -12.15 10.33
CA VAL A 375 16.19 -12.68 10.35
C VAL A 375 16.72 -12.64 11.77
N ILE A 376 17.02 -13.81 12.33
CA ILE A 376 17.56 -13.97 13.68
C ILE A 376 19.03 -14.32 13.55
N LEU A 377 19.90 -13.54 14.15
CA LEU A 377 21.34 -13.74 14.15
C LEU A 377 21.78 -14.37 15.47
N THR A 378 22.38 -15.56 15.41
CA THR A 378 22.83 -16.28 16.62
C THR A 378 24.33 -16.49 16.59
N GLY A 379 24.95 -16.43 17.79
CA GLY A 379 26.31 -16.93 17.97
C GLY A 379 26.35 -18.46 17.89
N SER A 380 27.55 -19.03 17.83
CA SER A 380 27.76 -20.48 17.93
C SER A 380 27.32 -21.05 19.28
N ASP A 381 27.19 -20.19 20.31
CA ASP A 381 26.62 -20.54 21.61
C ASP A 381 25.10 -20.77 21.59
N GLY A 382 24.44 -20.45 20.49
CA GLY A 382 22.99 -20.55 20.29
C GLY A 382 22.21 -19.41 20.94
N ILE A 383 22.91 -18.35 21.41
CA ILE A 383 22.30 -17.14 21.94
C ILE A 383 21.99 -16.21 20.78
N VAL A 384 20.76 -15.71 20.75
CA VAL A 384 20.34 -14.69 19.79
C VAL A 384 21.07 -13.37 20.10
N LYS A 385 21.79 -12.86 19.14
CA LYS A 385 22.53 -11.61 19.27
C LYS A 385 21.80 -10.43 18.70
N ASN A 386 21.02 -10.67 17.64
CA ASN A 386 20.23 -9.63 16.99
C ASN A 386 19.04 -10.22 16.24
N VAL A 387 18.00 -9.40 16.03
CA VAL A 387 16.84 -9.72 15.24
C VAL A 387 16.60 -8.57 14.26
N ILE A 388 16.42 -8.90 12.98
CA ILE A 388 16.07 -7.95 11.92
C ILE A 388 14.65 -8.30 11.45
N ILE A 389 13.77 -7.32 11.50
CA ILE A 389 12.36 -7.46 11.14
C ILE A 389 12.14 -6.85 9.76
N GLY A 390 11.53 -7.62 8.85
CA GLY A 390 11.27 -7.17 7.50
C GLY A 390 12.49 -7.29 6.57
N TYR A 391 12.32 -6.79 5.36
CA TYR A 391 13.34 -6.69 4.32
C TYR A 391 13.66 -5.23 4.05
N ASN A 392 14.93 -4.91 3.90
CA ASN A 392 15.41 -3.64 3.38
C ASN A 392 16.54 -3.88 2.36
N ASN A 393 16.85 -2.90 1.51
CA ASN A 393 17.87 -3.03 0.48
C ASN A 393 19.30 -3.18 1.04
N ASP A 394 19.51 -2.77 2.29
CA ASP A 394 20.78 -2.84 2.98
C ASP A 394 20.90 -4.10 3.85
N LEU A 395 19.92 -5.03 3.78
CA LEU A 395 19.84 -6.22 4.63
C LEU A 395 21.16 -7.01 4.67
N ALA A 396 21.80 -7.21 3.52
CA ALA A 396 23.09 -7.90 3.46
C ALA A 396 24.17 -7.17 4.28
N SER A 397 24.25 -5.86 4.14
CA SER A 397 25.21 -5.02 4.88
C SER A 397 24.90 -4.98 6.39
N ASP A 398 23.61 -4.91 6.75
CA ASP A 398 23.15 -4.95 8.14
C ASP A 398 23.52 -6.28 8.82
N VAL A 399 23.30 -7.39 8.12
CA VAL A 399 23.66 -8.73 8.60
C VAL A 399 25.18 -8.82 8.81
N ILE A 400 25.98 -8.41 7.81
CA ILE A 400 27.46 -8.43 7.92
C ILE A 400 27.91 -7.59 9.10
N GLN A 401 27.43 -6.36 9.23
CA GLN A 401 27.82 -5.47 10.33
C GLN A 401 27.47 -6.08 11.69
N LYS A 402 26.25 -6.58 11.84
CA LYS A 402 25.76 -7.16 13.10
C LYS A 402 26.48 -8.46 13.45
N MET A 403 26.76 -9.32 12.47
CA MET A 403 27.50 -10.57 12.69
C MET A 403 28.98 -10.33 13.01
N THR A 404 29.63 -9.32 12.42
CA THR A 404 31.03 -8.99 12.66
C THR A 404 31.29 -8.42 14.08
N ILE A 405 30.31 -7.73 14.65
CA ILE A 405 30.40 -7.18 16.02
C ILE A 405 30.27 -8.30 17.10
N MET A 406 29.82 -9.51 16.69
CA MET A 406 29.54 -10.63 17.58
C MET A 406 30.76 -11.53 17.88
N ASP A 407 31.78 -11.45 17.04
CA ASP A 407 33.08 -12.13 17.23
C ASP A 407 34.05 -11.27 18.06
#